data_5f86458b75206e57be1629e80555bcd3
#
_entry.id   5f86458b75206e57be1629e80555bcd3
#
_cell.length_a   1.000
_cell.length_b   1.000
_cell.length_c   1.000
_cell.angle_alpha   90.00
_cell.angle_beta   90.00
_cell.angle_gamma   90.00
#
_symmetry.space_group_name_H-M   'P 1'
#
loop_
_entity.id
_entity.type
_entity.pdbx_description
1 polymer ?
#
loop_
_entity_poly.entity_id
_entity_poly.type
_entity_poly.pdbx_seq_one_letter_code
_entity_poly.pdbx_strand_id
1 'polypeptide(L)'
;LQQLHPEAILIKESGLSGGFNEKVEAALQEGIRIFAIRRPPMPGSFMIVSGEHGLRRMIEKHFPDFYPLRSGLTTGTCAAAAAVAATWDIFNVQRQPRPAEFPVILPNGETIYVPVEEQELYPHPSCVNDDWMLEADATVIKDAGDDPDVTNGMQIKANVAVPFRFDDPTPAELGADDYTVIVCGGEGVGIVTLSGLGLEVGGPAINVTPRKMIENNVKACLQRLGISKQPNPFAVTISVPGGEEIARRTFNPRLGIEGGIS
;
A
#
# COMPACT_ATOMS: atom_id res chain seq x y z
N LEU A 1 -15.54 35.75 0.73
CA LEU A 1 -14.81 36.30 1.89
C LEU A 1 -14.39 37.74 1.60
N GLN A 2 -13.80 38.04 0.45
CA GLN A 2 -13.32 39.36 0.05
C GLN A 2 -14.40 40.45 0.06
N GLN A 3 -15.66 40.11 -0.23
CA GLN A 3 -16.77 41.09 -0.23
C GLN A 3 -17.35 41.38 1.16
N LEU A 4 -17.24 40.42 2.08
CA LEU A 4 -17.87 40.50 3.40
C LEU A 4 -16.91 40.96 4.50
N HIS A 5 -15.60 40.85 4.28
CA HIS A 5 -14.53 41.17 5.24
C HIS A 5 -14.83 40.72 6.69
N PRO A 6 -15.19 39.42 6.93
CA PRO A 6 -15.54 38.98 8.26
C PRO A 6 -14.29 38.91 9.13
N GLU A 7 -14.39 39.24 10.41
CA GLU A 7 -13.29 39.08 11.37
C GLU A 7 -12.98 37.60 11.67
N ALA A 8 -14.00 36.75 11.55
CA ALA A 8 -13.89 35.31 11.78
C ALA A 8 -14.95 34.55 10.98
N ILE A 9 -14.64 33.26 10.70
CA ILE A 9 -15.62 32.33 10.12
C ILE A 9 -15.77 31.10 11.03
N LEU A 10 -16.98 30.56 11.07
CA LEU A 10 -17.29 29.29 11.72
C LEU A 10 -17.58 28.24 10.66
N ILE A 11 -16.80 27.18 10.64
CA ILE A 11 -16.93 26.09 9.67
C ILE A 11 -17.04 24.73 10.36
N LYS A 12 -17.59 23.74 9.68
CA LYS A 12 -17.58 22.34 10.13
C LYS A 12 -16.48 21.58 9.42
N GLU A 13 -15.83 20.68 10.12
CA GLU A 13 -14.91 19.69 9.54
C GLU A 13 -15.71 18.69 8.69
N SER A 14 -15.90 19.01 7.40
CA SER A 14 -16.82 18.32 6.49
C SER A 14 -16.13 17.33 5.53
N GLY A 15 -14.82 17.12 5.66
CA GLY A 15 -14.03 16.26 4.76
C GLY A 15 -13.87 16.87 3.35
N LEU A 16 -13.28 16.08 2.44
CA LEU A 16 -12.92 16.54 1.09
C LEU A 16 -14.13 17.01 0.26
N SER A 17 -15.24 16.27 0.31
CA SER A 17 -16.46 16.61 -0.46
C SER A 17 -17.21 17.84 0.06
N GLY A 18 -16.90 18.31 1.26
CA GLY A 18 -17.57 19.45 1.89
C GLY A 18 -16.86 20.79 1.71
N GLY A 19 -15.77 20.82 0.94
CA GLY A 19 -15.00 22.05 0.69
C GLY A 19 -14.37 22.63 1.96
N PHE A 20 -13.96 21.79 2.91
CA PHE A 20 -13.35 22.25 4.16
C PHE A 20 -12.00 22.91 3.90
N ASN A 21 -11.13 22.24 3.14
CA ASN A 21 -9.78 22.73 2.85
C ASN A 21 -9.82 24.05 2.07
N GLU A 22 -10.67 24.15 1.06
CA GLU A 22 -10.82 25.35 0.24
C GLU A 22 -11.29 26.55 1.08
N LYS A 23 -12.16 26.31 2.06
CA LYS A 23 -12.60 27.36 2.99
C LYS A 23 -11.50 27.78 3.96
N VAL A 24 -10.71 26.84 4.43
CA VAL A 24 -9.55 27.09 5.31
C VAL A 24 -8.50 27.90 4.55
N GLU A 25 -8.11 27.47 3.35
CA GLU A 25 -7.13 28.16 2.52
C GLU A 25 -7.56 29.60 2.19
N ALA A 26 -8.82 29.77 1.76
CA ALA A 26 -9.36 31.09 1.46
C ALA A 26 -9.39 32.02 2.68
N ALA A 27 -9.67 31.49 3.86
CA ALA A 27 -9.65 32.30 5.09
C ALA A 27 -8.23 32.65 5.54
N LEU A 28 -7.28 31.75 5.40
CA LEU A 28 -5.87 32.00 5.71
C LEU A 28 -5.27 33.07 4.77
N GLN A 29 -5.60 33.02 3.48
CA GLN A 29 -5.15 34.01 2.51
C GLN A 29 -5.66 35.45 2.83
N GLU A 30 -6.85 35.54 3.37
CA GLU A 30 -7.45 36.83 3.76
C GLU A 30 -7.17 37.23 5.23
N GLY A 31 -6.35 36.42 5.97
CA GLY A 31 -6.03 36.70 7.37
C GLY A 31 -7.23 36.60 8.34
N ILE A 32 -8.25 35.83 7.95
CA ILE A 32 -9.50 35.67 8.72
C ILE A 32 -9.34 34.57 9.75
N ARG A 33 -9.80 34.82 10.98
CA ARG A 33 -9.80 33.79 12.03
C ARG A 33 -10.77 32.67 11.71
N ILE A 34 -10.37 31.43 11.98
CA ILE A 34 -11.18 30.24 11.71
C ILE A 34 -11.53 29.55 13.03
N PHE A 35 -12.82 29.33 13.24
CA PHE A 35 -13.34 28.41 14.27
C PHE A 35 -13.89 27.19 13.57
N ALA A 36 -13.27 26.03 13.79
CA ALA A 36 -13.69 24.76 13.19
C ALA A 36 -14.42 23.90 14.23
N ILE A 37 -15.65 23.53 13.93
CA ILE A 37 -16.37 22.50 14.71
C ILE A 37 -15.83 21.14 14.28
N ARG A 38 -15.10 20.48 15.18
CA ARG A 38 -14.53 19.15 14.94
C ARG A 38 -15.64 18.12 14.78
N ARG A 39 -15.47 17.21 13.82
CA ARG A 39 -16.33 16.04 13.68
C ARG A 39 -16.17 15.15 14.93
N PRO A 40 -17.27 14.74 15.60
CA PRO A 40 -17.14 13.78 16.68
C PRO A 40 -16.57 12.47 16.17
N PRO A 41 -15.80 11.73 16.98
CA PRO A 41 -15.31 10.42 16.60
C PRO A 41 -16.49 9.48 16.34
N MET A 42 -16.35 8.65 15.30
CA MET A 42 -17.37 7.63 15.02
C MET A 42 -17.43 6.62 16.17
N PRO A 43 -18.64 6.19 16.59
CA PRO A 43 -18.76 5.11 17.56
C PRO A 43 -18.01 3.86 17.10
N GLY A 44 -17.31 3.18 18.01
CA GLY A 44 -16.53 1.98 17.70
C GLY A 44 -17.36 0.80 17.16
N SER A 45 -18.70 0.85 17.31
CA SER A 45 -19.63 -0.12 16.72
C SER A 45 -19.93 0.12 15.24
N PHE A 46 -19.49 1.25 14.67
CA PHE A 46 -19.73 1.55 13.26
C PHE A 46 -18.59 1.00 12.42
N MET A 47 -18.95 0.28 11.36
CA MET A 47 -18.02 -0.17 10.34
C MET A 47 -17.84 0.96 9.32
N ILE A 48 -16.60 1.43 9.21
CA ILE A 48 -16.24 2.49 8.26
C ILE A 48 -15.85 1.82 6.94
N VAL A 49 -16.48 2.23 5.86
CA VAL A 49 -16.18 1.76 4.50
C VAL A 49 -15.83 2.95 3.62
N SER A 50 -15.02 2.71 2.61
CA SER A 50 -14.63 3.72 1.62
C SER A 50 -14.93 3.20 0.22
N GLY A 51 -15.80 3.93 -0.48
CA GLY A 51 -16.17 3.62 -1.86
C GLY A 51 -17.02 2.36 -2.03
N GLU A 52 -17.28 2.04 -3.29
CA GLU A 52 -18.13 0.90 -3.67
C GLU A 52 -17.45 -0.45 -3.36
N HIS A 53 -16.16 -0.56 -3.67
CA HIS A 53 -15.41 -1.80 -3.41
C HIS A 53 -15.30 -2.08 -1.91
N GLY A 54 -15.03 -1.07 -1.10
CA GLY A 54 -14.99 -1.22 0.35
C GLY A 54 -16.34 -1.65 0.94
N LEU A 55 -17.44 -1.03 0.45
CA LEU A 55 -18.80 -1.41 0.84
C LEU A 55 -19.11 -2.86 0.44
N ARG A 56 -18.82 -3.23 -0.82
CA ARG A 56 -19.06 -4.57 -1.34
C ARG A 56 -18.34 -5.63 -0.51
N ARG A 57 -17.04 -5.46 -0.26
CA ARG A 57 -16.27 -6.41 0.56
C ARG A 57 -16.79 -6.53 1.99
N MET A 58 -17.25 -5.42 2.58
CA MET A 58 -17.84 -5.44 3.91
C MET A 58 -19.15 -6.23 3.92
N ILE A 59 -20.00 -6.07 2.89
CA ILE A 59 -21.23 -6.85 2.73
C ILE A 59 -20.90 -8.33 2.53
N GLU A 60 -19.97 -8.68 1.64
CA GLU A 60 -19.55 -10.07 1.41
C GLU A 60 -19.00 -10.74 2.68
N LYS A 61 -18.26 -9.99 3.50
CA LYS A 61 -17.72 -10.48 4.78
C LYS A 61 -18.82 -10.84 5.80
N HIS A 62 -19.88 -10.03 5.88
CA HIS A 62 -20.95 -10.20 6.87
C HIS A 62 -22.17 -10.96 6.33
N PHE A 63 -22.35 -10.96 5.04
CA PHE A 63 -23.46 -11.58 4.31
C PHE A 63 -22.94 -12.29 3.06
N PRO A 64 -22.26 -13.46 3.21
CA PRO A 64 -21.57 -14.14 2.11
C PRO A 64 -22.46 -14.45 0.89
N ASP A 65 -23.74 -14.70 1.12
CA ASP A 65 -24.71 -15.08 0.09
C ASP A 65 -25.46 -13.86 -0.51
N PHE A 66 -25.10 -12.63 -0.15
CA PHE A 66 -25.83 -11.44 -0.61
C PHE A 66 -25.62 -11.17 -2.09
N TYR A 67 -24.41 -11.35 -2.59
CA TYR A 67 -24.10 -11.22 -4.03
C TYR A 67 -24.02 -12.59 -4.70
N PRO A 68 -24.47 -12.71 -5.96
CA PRO A 68 -24.38 -13.98 -6.72
C PRO A 68 -22.93 -14.36 -7.04
N LEU A 69 -22.00 -13.40 -7.04
CA LEU A 69 -20.57 -13.59 -7.26
C LEU A 69 -19.77 -12.82 -6.23
N ARG A 70 -18.76 -13.47 -5.64
CA ARG A 70 -17.82 -12.83 -4.71
C ARG A 70 -16.75 -12.02 -5.44
N SER A 71 -16.45 -10.85 -4.93
CA SER A 71 -15.30 -10.06 -5.41
C SER A 71 -13.99 -10.64 -4.90
N GLY A 72 -12.96 -10.57 -5.74
CA GLY A 72 -11.60 -11.03 -5.41
C GLY A 72 -10.60 -9.90 -5.28
N LEU A 73 -9.39 -10.28 -4.86
CA LEU A 73 -8.21 -9.42 -4.81
C LEU A 73 -7.34 -9.69 -6.04
N THR A 74 -6.81 -8.64 -6.64
CA THR A 74 -5.75 -8.79 -7.64
C THR A 74 -4.41 -9.11 -6.98
N THR A 75 -3.47 -9.72 -7.71
CA THR A 75 -2.10 -9.94 -7.24
C THR A 75 -1.44 -8.63 -6.80
N GLY A 76 -1.66 -7.55 -7.56
CA GLY A 76 -1.14 -6.21 -7.22
C GLY A 76 -1.71 -5.64 -5.92
N THR A 77 -2.98 -5.90 -5.63
CA THR A 77 -3.62 -5.50 -4.37
C THR A 77 -3.02 -6.27 -3.18
N CYS A 78 -2.82 -7.58 -3.33
CA CYS A 78 -2.17 -8.41 -2.32
C CYS A 78 -0.72 -7.98 -2.06
N ALA A 79 0.03 -7.70 -3.14
CA ALA A 79 1.41 -7.21 -3.05
C ALA A 79 1.50 -5.85 -2.33
N ALA A 80 0.57 -4.93 -2.62
CA ALA A 80 0.50 -3.64 -1.93
C ALA A 80 0.18 -3.81 -0.44
N ALA A 81 -0.75 -4.72 -0.08
CA ALA A 81 -1.08 -5.00 1.31
C ALA A 81 0.10 -5.60 2.07
N ALA A 82 0.78 -6.58 1.49
CA ALA A 82 1.98 -7.19 2.07
C ALA A 82 3.09 -6.15 2.27
N ALA A 83 3.34 -5.28 1.26
CA ALA A 83 4.33 -4.21 1.36
C ALA A 83 3.99 -3.20 2.46
N VAL A 84 2.71 -2.83 2.61
CA VAL A 84 2.24 -1.95 3.70
C VAL A 84 2.45 -2.60 5.06
N ALA A 85 2.14 -3.87 5.20
CA ALA A 85 2.29 -4.60 6.46
C ALA A 85 3.76 -4.73 6.89
N ALA A 86 4.65 -5.09 5.98
CA ALA A 86 6.10 -5.15 6.24
C ALA A 86 6.67 -3.75 6.56
N THR A 87 6.24 -2.72 5.84
CA THR A 87 6.61 -1.32 6.13
C THR A 87 6.15 -0.92 7.53
N TRP A 88 4.92 -1.25 7.89
CA TRP A 88 4.37 -0.96 9.21
C TRP A 88 5.19 -1.60 10.32
N ASP A 89 5.63 -2.85 10.15
CA ASP A 89 6.46 -3.55 11.16
C ASP A 89 7.79 -2.85 11.40
N ILE A 90 8.47 -2.39 10.34
CA ILE A 90 9.76 -1.67 10.46
C ILE A 90 9.59 -0.35 11.20
N PHE A 91 8.54 0.40 10.88
CA PHE A 91 8.37 1.79 11.35
C PHE A 91 7.39 1.94 12.52
N ASN A 92 6.84 0.85 13.07
CA ASN A 92 5.96 0.87 14.24
C ASN A 92 6.75 1.10 15.54
N VAL A 93 7.44 2.21 15.63
CA VAL A 93 8.25 2.61 16.81
C VAL A 93 7.41 2.74 18.09
N GLN A 94 6.11 3.01 17.97
CA GLN A 94 5.18 3.11 19.08
C GLN A 94 4.70 1.74 19.58
N ARG A 95 5.16 0.64 18.97
CA ARG A 95 4.78 -0.74 19.29
C ARG A 95 3.27 -0.95 19.41
N GLN A 96 2.52 -0.32 18.51
CA GLN A 96 1.09 -0.56 18.41
C GLN A 96 0.82 -2.04 18.06
N PRO A 97 -0.29 -2.62 18.52
CA PRO A 97 -0.66 -3.98 18.15
C PRO A 97 -0.78 -4.12 16.63
N ARG A 98 -0.30 -5.24 16.10
CA ARG A 98 -0.41 -5.54 14.66
C ARG A 98 -1.86 -5.61 14.24
N PRO A 99 -2.29 -4.85 13.22
CA PRO A 99 -3.60 -5.02 12.62
C PRO A 99 -3.71 -6.38 11.92
N ALA A 100 -4.88 -7.00 11.98
CA ALA A 100 -5.18 -8.22 11.20
C ALA A 100 -5.42 -7.90 9.72
N GLU A 101 -5.83 -6.68 9.41
CA GLU A 101 -6.10 -6.21 8.05
C GLU A 101 -5.42 -4.86 7.83
N PHE A 102 -4.81 -4.67 6.66
CA PHE A 102 -4.14 -3.44 6.31
C PHE A 102 -4.89 -2.68 5.21
N PRO A 103 -4.98 -1.35 5.32
CA PRO A 103 -5.65 -0.54 4.31
C PRO A 103 -4.81 -0.43 3.04
N VAL A 104 -5.45 -0.66 1.90
CA VAL A 104 -4.89 -0.51 0.56
C VAL A 104 -5.73 0.50 -0.22
N ILE A 105 -5.07 1.54 -0.72
CA ILE A 105 -5.66 2.52 -1.63
C ILE A 105 -5.60 1.95 -3.04
N LEU A 106 -6.76 1.76 -3.64
CA LEU A 106 -6.92 1.29 -5.01
C LEU A 106 -6.61 2.40 -6.04
N PRO A 107 -6.38 2.07 -7.32
CA PRO A 107 -6.12 3.07 -8.36
C PRO A 107 -7.23 4.12 -8.53
N ASN A 108 -8.46 3.81 -8.17
CA ASN A 108 -9.60 4.72 -8.19
C ASN A 108 -9.69 5.61 -6.92
N GLY A 109 -8.74 5.50 -5.99
CA GLY A 109 -8.70 6.26 -4.73
C GLY A 109 -9.52 5.67 -3.59
N GLU A 110 -10.26 4.59 -3.81
CA GLU A 110 -10.97 3.89 -2.75
C GLU A 110 -10.01 3.13 -1.85
N THR A 111 -10.36 2.95 -0.58
CA THR A 111 -9.58 2.17 0.38
C THR A 111 -10.33 0.90 0.75
N ILE A 112 -9.65 -0.24 0.59
CA ILE A 112 -10.11 -1.54 1.08
C ILE A 112 -9.17 -2.04 2.17
N TYR A 113 -9.65 -2.95 3.00
CA TYR A 113 -8.85 -3.63 4.02
C TYR A 113 -8.55 -5.05 3.57
N VAL A 114 -7.29 -5.43 3.63
CA VAL A 114 -6.81 -6.73 3.16
C VAL A 114 -6.20 -7.48 4.34
N PRO A 115 -6.65 -8.70 4.63
CA PRO A 115 -6.07 -9.53 5.68
C PRO A 115 -4.62 -9.91 5.32
N VAL A 116 -3.76 -9.93 6.35
CA VAL A 116 -2.35 -10.33 6.24
C VAL A 116 -2.14 -11.53 7.17
N GLU A 117 -1.69 -12.64 6.60
CA GLU A 117 -1.59 -13.92 7.32
C GLU A 117 -0.33 -13.98 8.18
N GLU A 118 0.80 -13.60 7.63
CA GLU A 118 2.11 -13.67 8.28
C GLU A 118 2.84 -12.34 8.18
N GLN A 119 3.52 -11.98 9.25
CA GLN A 119 4.42 -10.81 9.32
C GLN A 119 5.62 -11.17 10.18
N GLU A 120 6.81 -10.87 9.69
CA GLU A 120 8.07 -11.10 10.39
C GLU A 120 8.96 -9.87 10.28
N LEU A 121 9.34 -9.31 11.41
CA LEU A 121 10.39 -8.30 11.51
C LEU A 121 11.68 -8.99 11.92
N TYR A 122 12.71 -8.89 11.10
CA TYR A 122 14.00 -9.49 11.43
C TYR A 122 14.67 -8.71 12.57
N PRO A 123 15.02 -9.39 13.67
CA PRO A 123 15.46 -8.70 14.90
C PRO A 123 16.86 -8.09 14.80
N HIS A 124 17.61 -8.49 13.77
CA HIS A 124 18.96 -8.01 13.52
C HIS A 124 19.09 -7.53 12.09
N PRO A 125 19.71 -6.36 11.87
CA PRO A 125 20.02 -5.89 10.53
C PRO A 125 20.88 -6.92 9.78
N SER A 126 20.54 -7.18 8.52
CA SER A 126 21.35 -7.96 7.60
C SER A 126 22.41 -7.09 6.92
N CYS A 127 23.56 -7.66 6.60
CA CYS A 127 24.60 -6.98 5.83
C CYS A 127 24.53 -7.40 4.36
N VAL A 128 24.21 -6.46 3.48
CA VAL A 128 24.13 -6.68 2.04
C VAL A 128 25.06 -5.69 1.35
N ASN A 129 26.10 -6.18 0.66
CA ASN A 129 27.08 -5.36 -0.05
C ASN A 129 27.72 -4.25 0.84
N ASP A 130 28.13 -4.60 2.05
CA ASP A 130 28.69 -3.70 3.09
C ASP A 130 27.70 -2.70 3.68
N ASP A 131 26.44 -2.70 3.26
CA ASP A 131 25.37 -1.90 3.86
C ASP A 131 24.54 -2.75 4.84
N TRP A 132 24.24 -2.20 5.99
CA TRP A 132 23.33 -2.81 6.95
C TRP A 132 21.89 -2.45 6.62
N MET A 133 21.03 -3.48 6.55
CA MET A 133 19.62 -3.34 6.19
C MET A 133 18.74 -3.85 7.33
N LEU A 134 17.71 -3.08 7.66
CA LEU A 134 16.59 -3.55 8.48
C LEU A 134 15.50 -4.08 7.55
N GLU A 135 15.01 -5.28 7.83
CA GLU A 135 14.11 -5.99 6.94
C GLU A 135 12.88 -6.50 7.67
N ALA A 136 11.78 -6.54 6.95
CA ALA A 136 10.55 -7.21 7.38
C ALA A 136 9.85 -7.87 6.20
N ASP A 137 9.22 -8.99 6.49
CA ASP A 137 8.41 -9.76 5.54
C ASP A 137 6.93 -9.70 5.93
N ALA A 138 6.06 -9.73 4.93
CA ALA A 138 4.64 -9.98 5.13
C ALA A 138 4.06 -10.81 4.00
N THR A 139 3.05 -11.62 4.32
CA THR A 139 2.41 -12.56 3.40
C THR A 139 0.90 -12.35 3.38
N VAL A 140 0.36 -12.23 2.17
CA VAL A 140 -1.08 -12.24 1.90
C VAL A 140 -1.42 -13.48 1.10
N ILE A 141 -2.44 -14.23 1.54
CA ILE A 141 -3.03 -15.30 0.71
C ILE A 141 -4.03 -14.66 -0.24
N LYS A 142 -3.79 -14.84 -1.54
CA LYS A 142 -4.67 -14.26 -2.55
C LYS A 142 -6.02 -14.99 -2.57
N ASP A 143 -7.08 -14.26 -2.28
CA ASP A 143 -8.46 -14.67 -2.53
C ASP A 143 -8.97 -13.97 -3.80
N ALA A 144 -9.08 -14.71 -4.89
CA ALA A 144 -9.57 -14.19 -6.17
C ALA A 144 -11.10 -14.14 -6.24
N GLY A 145 -11.82 -14.47 -5.16
CA GLY A 145 -13.27 -14.57 -5.15
C GLY A 145 -13.73 -15.68 -6.08
N ASP A 146 -14.70 -15.38 -6.92
CA ASP A 146 -15.22 -16.31 -7.93
C ASP A 146 -14.56 -16.14 -9.32
N ASP A 147 -13.52 -15.29 -9.41
CA ASP A 147 -12.74 -15.14 -10.64
C ASP A 147 -11.84 -16.39 -10.84
N PRO A 148 -11.85 -17.01 -12.02
CA PRO A 148 -11.00 -18.17 -12.33
C PRO A 148 -9.52 -17.79 -12.50
N ASP A 149 -8.93 -17.16 -11.52
CA ASP A 149 -7.54 -16.72 -11.51
C ASP A 149 -6.62 -17.86 -11.07
N VAL A 150 -5.61 -18.18 -11.89
CA VAL A 150 -4.64 -19.26 -11.60
C VAL A 150 -3.79 -19.02 -10.35
N THR A 151 -3.74 -17.78 -9.89
CA THR A 151 -3.01 -17.38 -8.66
C THR A 151 -3.89 -17.39 -7.42
N ASN A 152 -5.15 -17.85 -7.51
CA ASN A 152 -6.02 -17.98 -6.35
C ASN A 152 -5.42 -18.94 -5.30
N GLY A 153 -5.42 -18.53 -4.05
CA GLY A 153 -4.84 -19.29 -2.93
C GLY A 153 -3.31 -19.23 -2.83
N MET A 154 -2.63 -18.56 -3.76
CA MET A 154 -1.17 -18.40 -3.68
C MET A 154 -0.77 -17.37 -2.62
N GLN A 155 0.41 -17.58 -2.06
CA GLN A 155 1.08 -16.60 -1.21
C GLN A 155 1.66 -15.48 -2.06
N ILE A 156 1.32 -14.25 -1.70
CA ILE A 156 1.94 -13.05 -2.24
C ILE A 156 2.76 -12.43 -1.11
N LYS A 157 4.07 -12.48 -1.23
CA LYS A 157 5.01 -12.00 -0.21
C LYS A 157 5.63 -10.68 -0.60
N ALA A 158 5.84 -9.82 0.39
CA ALA A 158 6.66 -8.64 0.26
C ALA A 158 7.74 -8.63 1.32
N ASN A 159 8.99 -8.51 0.90
CA ASN A 159 10.12 -8.14 1.76
C ASN A 159 10.35 -6.64 1.59
N VAL A 160 10.40 -5.92 2.70
CA VAL A 160 10.78 -4.51 2.74
C VAL A 160 12.15 -4.41 3.39
N ALA A 161 13.10 -3.78 2.69
CA ALA A 161 14.46 -3.56 3.18
C ALA A 161 14.81 -2.08 3.15
N VAL A 162 15.33 -1.56 4.27
CA VAL A 162 15.74 -0.17 4.43
C VAL A 162 17.12 -0.08 5.05
N PRO A 163 17.98 0.91 4.69
CA PRO A 163 19.29 1.10 5.28
C PRO A 163 19.20 1.30 6.79
N PHE A 164 20.10 0.63 7.51
CA PHE A 164 20.23 0.73 8.96
C PHE A 164 21.64 1.22 9.33
N ARG A 165 21.73 2.15 10.28
CA ARG A 165 22.99 2.65 10.83
C ARG A 165 23.01 2.45 12.32
N PHE A 166 24.11 1.92 12.84
CA PHE A 166 24.29 1.68 14.28
C PHE A 166 24.56 2.96 15.06
N ASP A 167 25.14 3.97 14.43
CA ASP A 167 25.51 5.27 14.99
C ASP A 167 24.36 6.30 14.92
N ASP A 168 23.42 6.07 14.04
CA ASP A 168 22.19 6.86 13.90
C ASP A 168 20.99 5.94 13.65
N PRO A 169 20.29 5.53 14.72
CA PRO A 169 19.09 4.70 14.58
C PRO A 169 17.91 5.42 13.93
N THR A 170 18.05 6.72 13.67
CA THR A 170 17.07 7.43 12.83
C THR A 170 17.36 7.12 11.35
N PRO A 171 16.34 6.79 10.56
CA PRO A 171 16.52 6.60 9.12
C PRO A 171 17.18 7.85 8.52
N ALA A 172 18.18 7.64 7.64
CA ALA A 172 18.95 8.73 7.06
C ALA A 172 18.03 9.80 6.48
N GLU A 173 18.25 11.05 6.89
CA GLU A 173 17.43 12.18 6.50
C GLU A 173 17.59 12.46 5.00
N LEU A 174 16.53 12.17 4.23
CA LEU A 174 16.38 12.63 2.86
C LEU A 174 15.17 13.56 2.78
N GLY A 175 15.28 14.59 1.98
CA GLY A 175 14.23 15.61 1.81
C GLY A 175 12.88 14.97 1.49
N ALA A 176 11.81 15.55 1.99
CA ALA A 176 10.46 15.00 2.01
C ALA A 176 9.85 14.64 0.63
N ASP A 177 10.43 15.11 -0.47
CA ASP A 177 9.82 15.01 -1.80
C ASP A 177 10.51 14.03 -2.76
N ASP A 178 11.63 13.40 -2.39
CA ASP A 178 12.51 12.76 -3.36
C ASP A 178 12.85 11.28 -3.09
N TYR A 179 12.00 10.56 -2.36
CA TYR A 179 12.28 9.14 -2.16
C TYR A 179 11.61 8.25 -3.18
N THR A 180 12.41 7.36 -3.74
CA THR A 180 11.95 6.35 -4.67
C THR A 180 11.80 5.03 -3.95
N VAL A 181 10.59 4.47 -3.98
CA VAL A 181 10.36 3.08 -3.60
C VAL A 181 10.79 2.21 -4.77
N ILE A 182 11.83 1.41 -4.58
CA ILE A 182 12.33 0.47 -5.60
C ILE A 182 11.54 -0.82 -5.48
N VAL A 183 10.71 -1.14 -6.48
CA VAL A 183 9.94 -2.38 -6.52
C VAL A 183 10.68 -3.43 -7.34
N CYS A 184 11.09 -4.49 -6.68
CA CYS A 184 11.84 -5.61 -7.24
C CYS A 184 10.97 -6.86 -7.39
N GLY A 185 11.32 -7.75 -8.31
CA GLY A 185 10.79 -9.10 -8.41
C GLY A 185 11.70 -10.09 -7.69
N GLY A 186 11.12 -10.92 -6.86
CA GLY A 186 11.77 -12.05 -6.18
C GLY A 186 11.33 -13.39 -6.77
N GLU A 187 11.34 -14.44 -5.94
CA GLU A 187 10.94 -15.79 -6.32
C GLU A 187 9.55 -15.82 -6.97
N GLY A 188 9.42 -16.51 -8.10
CA GLY A 188 8.15 -16.73 -8.80
C GLY A 188 7.54 -15.51 -9.49
N VAL A 189 8.22 -14.35 -9.44
CA VAL A 189 7.91 -13.19 -10.30
C VAL A 189 8.71 -13.30 -11.59
N GLY A 190 8.03 -13.22 -12.73
CA GLY A 190 8.67 -13.39 -14.03
C GLY A 190 9.61 -12.24 -14.39
N ILE A 191 10.51 -12.53 -15.33
CA ILE A 191 11.42 -11.55 -15.94
C ILE A 191 10.94 -11.30 -17.38
N VAL A 192 10.92 -10.03 -17.78
CA VAL A 192 10.55 -9.63 -19.14
C VAL A 192 11.72 -9.96 -20.10
N THR A 193 11.48 -10.81 -21.09
CA THR A 193 12.49 -11.23 -22.07
C THR A 193 12.25 -10.65 -23.46
N LEU A 194 11.03 -10.16 -23.76
CA LEU A 194 10.65 -9.58 -25.04
C LEU A 194 10.15 -8.15 -24.87
N SER A 195 10.47 -7.30 -25.86
CA SER A 195 9.92 -5.94 -25.94
C SER A 195 8.44 -5.96 -26.35
N GLY A 196 7.68 -4.90 -26.00
CA GLY A 196 6.27 -4.75 -26.41
C GLY A 196 5.26 -4.83 -25.29
N LEU A 197 5.66 -5.23 -24.08
CA LEU A 197 4.78 -5.27 -22.88
C LEU A 197 4.70 -3.92 -22.15
N GLY A 198 5.38 -2.89 -22.61
CA GLY A 198 5.49 -1.62 -21.89
C GLY A 198 6.33 -1.72 -20.60
N LEU A 199 7.09 -2.79 -20.46
CA LEU A 199 8.01 -3.07 -19.35
C LEU A 199 9.43 -3.15 -19.88
N GLU A 200 10.41 -2.88 -19.00
CA GLU A 200 11.81 -2.96 -19.32
C GLU A 200 12.25 -4.42 -19.51
N VAL A 201 12.96 -4.72 -20.63
CA VAL A 201 13.53 -6.04 -20.88
C VAL A 201 14.64 -6.31 -19.86
N GLY A 202 14.62 -7.47 -19.24
CA GLY A 202 15.49 -7.87 -18.13
C GLY A 202 14.96 -7.44 -16.76
N GLY A 203 13.92 -6.61 -16.70
CA GLY A 203 13.27 -6.21 -15.46
C GLY A 203 12.18 -7.19 -15.01
N PRO A 204 11.69 -7.04 -13.76
CA PRO A 204 10.61 -7.87 -13.23
C PRO A 204 9.29 -7.58 -13.95
N ALA A 205 8.52 -8.63 -14.22
CA ALA A 205 7.22 -8.57 -14.89
C ALA A 205 6.12 -8.02 -13.96
N ILE A 206 6.38 -6.88 -13.33
CA ILE A 206 5.43 -6.15 -12.50
C ILE A 206 4.93 -4.94 -13.29
N ASN A 207 3.67 -4.95 -13.68
CA ASN A 207 3.06 -3.89 -14.46
C ASN A 207 3.09 -2.52 -13.76
N VAL A 208 2.92 -1.45 -14.53
CA VAL A 208 2.98 -0.06 -14.03
C VAL A 208 1.94 0.19 -12.93
N THR A 209 0.72 -0.32 -13.07
CA THR A 209 -0.35 -0.09 -12.08
C THR A 209 -0.05 -0.75 -10.74
N PRO A 210 0.27 -2.07 -10.63
CA PRO A 210 0.72 -2.67 -9.38
C PRO A 210 1.92 -1.97 -8.76
N ARG A 211 2.90 -1.58 -9.57
CA ARG A 211 4.10 -0.87 -9.11
C ARG A 211 3.75 0.44 -8.41
N LYS A 212 2.93 1.27 -9.07
CA LYS A 212 2.43 2.53 -8.49
C LYS A 212 1.55 2.30 -7.26
N MET A 213 0.75 1.23 -7.24
CA MET A 213 -0.04 0.87 -6.05
C MET A 213 0.87 0.59 -4.86
N ILE A 214 1.91 -0.23 -5.03
CA ILE A 214 2.88 -0.53 -3.96
C ILE A 214 3.52 0.77 -3.47
N GLU A 215 4.09 1.57 -4.36
CA GLU A 215 4.72 2.85 -4.02
C GLU A 215 3.79 3.78 -3.23
N ASN A 216 2.60 4.03 -3.75
CA ASN A 216 1.65 4.96 -3.15
C ASN A 216 1.16 4.47 -1.78
N ASN A 217 0.93 3.17 -1.62
CA ASN A 217 0.46 2.59 -0.38
C ASN A 217 1.55 2.55 0.70
N VAL A 218 2.79 2.26 0.34
CA VAL A 218 3.96 2.38 1.24
C VAL A 218 4.09 3.83 1.70
N LYS A 219 4.06 4.80 0.81
CA LYS A 219 4.09 6.24 1.13
C LYS A 219 2.96 6.65 2.09
N ALA A 220 1.74 6.22 1.81
CA ALA A 220 0.59 6.48 2.69
C ALA A 220 0.73 5.82 4.06
N CYS A 221 1.34 4.64 4.15
CA CYS A 221 1.65 3.98 5.42
C CYS A 221 2.60 4.81 6.27
N LEU A 222 3.71 5.25 5.69
CA LEU A 222 4.70 6.08 6.38
C LEU A 222 4.12 7.40 6.85
N GLN A 223 3.33 8.08 6.03
CA GLN A 223 2.61 9.30 6.43
C GLN A 223 1.69 9.06 7.63
N ARG A 224 0.96 7.94 7.66
CA ARG A 224 0.10 7.56 8.80
C ARG A 224 0.91 7.29 10.08
N LEU A 225 2.10 6.75 9.95
CA LEU A 225 3.03 6.53 11.08
C LEU A 225 3.76 7.82 11.51
N GLY A 226 3.53 8.95 10.84
CA GLY A 226 4.19 10.23 11.13
C GLY A 226 5.65 10.27 10.68
N ILE A 227 6.06 9.36 9.79
CA ILE A 227 7.41 9.32 9.24
C ILE A 227 7.47 10.32 8.08
N SER A 228 8.12 11.43 8.31
CA SER A 228 8.32 12.51 7.33
C SER A 228 9.60 12.37 6.52
N LYS A 229 10.54 11.56 6.99
CA LYS A 229 11.84 11.35 6.36
C LYS A 229 12.02 9.85 6.13
N GLN A 230 12.47 9.48 4.94
CA GLN A 230 12.63 8.08 4.58
C GLN A 230 14.09 7.71 4.32
N PRO A 231 14.48 6.46 4.66
CA PRO A 231 15.73 5.91 4.20
C PRO A 231 15.71 5.73 2.67
N ASN A 232 16.85 5.95 2.04
CA ASN A 232 17.07 5.71 0.62
C ASN A 232 18.33 4.86 0.46
N PRO A 233 18.29 3.72 -0.23
CA PRO A 233 17.14 3.19 -0.97
C PRO A 233 16.08 2.57 -0.05
N PHE A 234 14.82 2.62 -0.48
CA PHE A 234 13.70 1.88 0.11
C PHE A 234 13.31 0.77 -0.88
N ALA A 235 13.66 -0.45 -0.59
CA ALA A 235 13.42 -1.58 -1.48
C ALA A 235 12.20 -2.40 -1.04
N VAL A 236 11.36 -2.77 -1.99
CA VAL A 236 10.23 -3.70 -1.82
C VAL A 236 10.39 -4.83 -2.83
N THR A 237 10.68 -6.02 -2.35
CA THR A 237 10.80 -7.22 -3.19
C THR A 237 9.52 -8.03 -3.08
N ILE A 238 8.84 -8.24 -4.21
CA ILE A 238 7.63 -9.05 -4.30
C ILE A 238 7.99 -10.46 -4.75
N SER A 239 7.52 -11.46 -3.99
CA SER A 239 7.71 -12.87 -4.31
C SER A 239 6.36 -13.60 -4.34
N VAL A 240 6.26 -14.59 -5.20
CA VAL A 240 5.11 -15.47 -5.34
C VAL A 240 5.60 -16.92 -5.37
N PRO A 241 5.85 -17.52 -4.20
CA PRO A 241 6.35 -18.89 -4.14
C PRO A 241 5.50 -19.87 -4.97
N GLY A 242 6.14 -20.66 -5.82
CA GLY A 242 5.45 -21.53 -6.79
C GLY A 242 4.96 -20.83 -8.06
N GLY A 243 5.17 -19.52 -8.21
CA GLY A 243 4.75 -18.75 -9.39
C GLY A 243 5.37 -19.22 -10.69
N GLU A 244 6.59 -19.74 -10.66
CA GLU A 244 7.25 -20.33 -11.83
C GLU A 244 6.49 -21.55 -12.40
N GLU A 245 6.03 -22.44 -11.53
CA GLU A 245 5.27 -23.62 -11.96
C GLU A 245 3.92 -23.22 -12.57
N ILE A 246 3.23 -22.27 -11.94
CA ILE A 246 1.95 -21.74 -12.44
C ILE A 246 2.16 -21.04 -13.77
N ALA A 247 3.19 -20.22 -13.92
CA ALA A 247 3.48 -19.48 -15.14
C ALA A 247 3.63 -20.39 -16.36
N ARG A 248 4.18 -21.60 -16.21
CA ARG A 248 4.31 -22.61 -17.28
C ARG A 248 2.95 -23.05 -17.86
N ARG A 249 1.87 -22.89 -17.09
CA ARG A 249 0.49 -23.22 -17.49
C ARG A 249 -0.27 -22.03 -18.04
N THR A 250 0.36 -20.85 -18.11
CA THR A 250 -0.21 -19.60 -18.60
C THR A 250 0.35 -19.21 -19.97
N PHE A 251 -0.11 -18.09 -20.50
CA PHE A 251 0.46 -17.49 -21.71
C PHE A 251 1.75 -16.68 -21.47
N ASN A 252 2.17 -16.51 -20.22
CA ASN A 252 3.34 -15.69 -19.87
C ASN A 252 4.59 -16.03 -20.69
N PRO A 253 5.03 -17.30 -20.84
CA PRO A 253 6.22 -17.62 -21.65
C PRO A 253 6.10 -17.19 -23.10
N ARG A 254 4.89 -17.27 -23.68
CA ARG A 254 4.63 -16.84 -25.07
C ARG A 254 4.62 -15.33 -25.24
N LEU A 255 4.38 -14.60 -24.17
CA LEU A 255 4.40 -13.14 -24.13
C LEU A 255 5.79 -12.59 -23.80
N GLY A 256 6.78 -13.44 -23.55
CA GLY A 256 8.12 -13.01 -23.17
C GLY A 256 8.24 -12.67 -21.69
N ILE A 257 7.54 -13.43 -20.84
CA ILE A 257 7.68 -13.38 -19.38
C ILE A 257 8.12 -14.78 -18.94
N GLU A 258 9.33 -14.88 -18.45
CA GLU A 258 9.95 -16.14 -18.06
C GLU A 258 10.24 -16.21 -16.56
N GLY A 259 10.28 -17.42 -15.99
CA GLY A 259 10.64 -17.66 -14.60
C GLY A 259 9.57 -17.34 -13.54
N GLY A 260 8.37 -16.88 -13.96
CA GLY A 260 7.33 -16.57 -13.00
C GLY A 260 6.07 -15.93 -13.60
N ILE A 261 5.19 -15.48 -12.72
CA ILE A 261 3.97 -14.76 -13.11
C ILE A 261 4.23 -13.25 -13.29
N SER A 262 3.24 -12.55 -13.88
CA SER A 262 3.23 -11.09 -14.04
C SER A 262 2.23 -10.45 -13.10
#